data_594738f87571c60833578f0aaacf10f9
#
_entry.id   594738f87571c60833578f0aaacf10f9
#
_cell.length_a   1.000
_cell.length_b   1.000
_cell.length_c   1.000
_cell.angle_alpha   90.00
_cell.angle_beta   90.00
_cell.angle_gamma   90.00
#
_symmetry.space_group_name_H-M   'P 1'
#
loop_
_entity.id
_entity.type
_entity.pdbx_description
1 polymer ?
#
loop_
_entity_poly.entity_id
_entity_poly.type
_entity_poly.pdbx_seq_one_letter_code
_entity_poly.pdbx_strand_id
1 'polypeptide(L)'
;MATVFERVRAIVVEQLGVEEDEVLPNASFVEDLNADSLDLVELIMSLEEEFSQDSQLEISDEDAEKIATVQDAVDYLKDHGIEDK
;
A
#
# COMPACT_ATOMS: atom_id res chain seq x y z
N MET A 1 -11.32 10.46 10.80
CA MET A 1 -11.02 10.60 9.36
C MET A 1 -9.68 9.97 9.07
N ALA A 2 -9.60 9.16 8.04
CA ALA A 2 -8.38 8.42 7.72
C ALA A 2 -7.69 9.03 6.51
N THR A 3 -6.38 9.25 6.62
CA THR A 3 -5.57 9.66 5.48
C THR A 3 -5.29 8.43 4.61
N VAL A 4 -4.84 8.66 3.40
CA VAL A 4 -4.42 7.57 2.50
C VAL A 4 -3.33 6.75 3.18
N PHE A 5 -2.37 7.42 3.80
CA PHE A 5 -1.30 6.75 4.53
C PHE A 5 -1.85 5.83 5.63
N GLU A 6 -2.79 6.31 6.43
CA GLU A 6 -3.37 5.51 7.52
C GLU A 6 -4.09 4.28 6.98
N ARG A 7 -4.80 4.44 5.87
CA ARG A 7 -5.50 3.32 5.23
C ARG A 7 -4.50 2.29 4.69
N VAL A 8 -3.44 2.76 4.04
CA VAL A 8 -2.38 1.87 3.54
C VAL A 8 -1.72 1.15 4.71
N ARG A 9 -1.41 1.88 5.78
CA ARG A 9 -0.79 1.29 6.98
C ARG A 9 -1.65 0.16 7.55
N ALA A 10 -2.94 0.38 7.66
CA ALA A 10 -3.85 -0.64 8.20
C ALA A 10 -3.82 -1.91 7.36
N ILE A 11 -3.79 -1.75 6.03
CA ILE A 11 -3.72 -2.88 5.11
C ILE A 11 -2.38 -3.62 5.26
N VAL A 12 -1.29 -2.88 5.35
CA VAL A 12 0.04 -3.46 5.50
C VAL A 12 0.14 -4.25 6.80
N VAL A 13 -0.35 -3.69 7.89
CA VAL A 13 -0.36 -4.36 9.19
C VAL A 13 -1.12 -5.69 9.09
N GLU A 14 -2.27 -5.67 8.45
CA GLU A 14 -3.09 -6.87 8.32
C GLU A 14 -2.45 -7.91 7.41
N GLN A 15 -1.89 -7.50 6.28
CA GLN A 15 -1.34 -8.43 5.30
C GLN A 15 0.02 -8.99 5.70
N LEU A 16 0.87 -8.18 6.28
CA LEU A 16 2.23 -8.60 6.61
C LEU A 16 2.42 -8.99 8.07
N GLY A 17 1.43 -8.73 8.91
CA GLY A 17 1.52 -9.06 10.33
C GLY A 17 2.54 -8.22 11.09
N VAL A 18 2.82 -7.01 10.60
CA VAL A 18 3.76 -6.10 11.25
C VAL A 18 2.99 -5.12 12.15
N GLU A 19 3.72 -4.42 13.00
CA GLU A 19 3.12 -3.42 13.87
C GLU A 19 3.01 -2.07 13.17
N GLU A 20 2.06 -1.25 13.61
CA GLU A 20 1.87 0.08 13.04
C GLU A 20 3.13 0.92 13.10
N ASP A 21 3.92 0.77 14.18
CA ASP A 21 5.15 1.51 14.37
C ASP A 21 6.21 1.19 13.32
N GLU A 22 6.11 0.03 12.70
CA GLU A 22 7.04 -0.39 11.67
C GLU A 22 6.68 0.17 10.29
N VAL A 23 5.43 0.57 10.10
CA VAL A 23 4.93 1.06 8.82
C VAL A 23 5.15 2.57 8.73
N LEU A 24 6.35 2.94 8.34
CA LEU A 24 6.75 4.35 8.18
C LEU A 24 6.76 4.70 6.70
N PRO A 25 6.63 5.99 6.35
CA PRO A 25 6.60 6.39 4.94
C PRO A 25 7.82 5.90 4.13
N ASN A 26 8.99 5.88 4.75
CA ASN A 26 10.21 5.45 4.07
C ASN A 26 10.52 3.95 4.25
N ALA A 27 9.61 3.20 4.89
CA ALA A 27 9.82 1.77 5.08
C ALA A 27 9.70 1.02 3.75
N SER A 28 10.69 0.18 3.46
CA SER A 28 10.65 -0.69 2.29
C SER A 28 9.84 -1.95 2.63
N PHE A 29 8.95 -2.33 1.75
CA PHE A 29 8.14 -3.54 1.96
C PHE A 29 9.02 -4.79 2.08
N VAL A 30 10.05 -4.87 1.26
CA VAL A 30 10.93 -6.04 1.23
C VAL A 30 12.00 -5.97 2.32
N GLU A 31 12.70 -4.85 2.44
CA GLU A 31 13.83 -4.72 3.34
C GLU A 31 13.44 -4.48 4.79
N ASP A 32 12.46 -3.62 5.01
CA ASP A 32 12.07 -3.24 6.37
C ASP A 32 10.91 -4.07 6.91
N LEU A 33 9.99 -4.48 6.05
CA LEU A 33 8.79 -5.21 6.46
C LEU A 33 8.84 -6.69 6.10
N ASN A 34 9.94 -7.14 5.50
CA ASN A 34 10.19 -8.55 5.16
C ASN A 34 9.13 -9.18 4.26
N ALA A 35 8.52 -8.39 3.40
CA ALA A 35 7.55 -8.92 2.44
C ALA A 35 8.27 -9.67 1.32
N ASP A 36 7.79 -10.85 0.97
CA ASP A 36 8.29 -11.56 -0.20
C ASP A 36 7.40 -11.25 -1.42
N SER A 37 7.68 -11.88 -2.56
CA SER A 37 6.93 -11.57 -3.79
C SER A 37 5.45 -11.90 -3.67
N LEU A 38 5.12 -12.98 -2.98
CA LEU A 38 3.73 -13.36 -2.77
C LEU A 38 3.01 -12.37 -1.86
N ASP A 39 3.69 -11.94 -0.80
CA ASP A 39 3.13 -10.94 0.11
C ASP A 39 2.85 -9.64 -0.64
N LEU A 40 3.74 -9.24 -1.53
CA LEU A 40 3.55 -8.03 -2.32
C LEU A 40 2.34 -8.15 -3.25
N VAL A 41 2.17 -9.29 -3.89
CA VAL A 41 1.01 -9.53 -4.76
C VAL A 41 -0.29 -9.42 -3.96
N GLU A 42 -0.33 -10.05 -2.80
CA GLU A 42 -1.51 -10.00 -1.94
C GLU A 42 -1.78 -8.59 -1.44
N LEU A 43 -0.72 -7.87 -1.09
CA LEU A 43 -0.82 -6.48 -0.64
C LEU A 43 -1.42 -5.60 -1.74
N ILE A 44 -0.91 -5.73 -2.96
CA ILE A 44 -1.42 -4.95 -4.09
C ILE A 44 -2.90 -5.25 -4.34
N MET A 45 -3.29 -6.51 -4.29
CA MET A 45 -4.69 -6.88 -4.45
C MET A 45 -5.57 -6.28 -3.36
N SER A 46 -5.08 -6.27 -2.13
CA SER A 46 -5.81 -5.66 -1.01
C SER A 46 -5.96 -4.16 -1.17
N LEU A 47 -4.93 -3.49 -1.69
CA LEU A 47 -5.00 -2.07 -1.98
C LEU A 47 -6.05 -1.78 -3.06
N GLU A 48 -6.07 -2.59 -4.10
CA GLU A 48 -7.07 -2.44 -5.16
C GLU A 48 -8.49 -2.60 -4.61
N GLU A 49 -8.71 -3.60 -3.78
CA GLU A 49 -10.02 -3.85 -3.19
C GLU A 49 -10.46 -2.72 -2.26
N GLU A 50 -9.55 -2.27 -1.41
CA GLU A 50 -9.86 -1.24 -0.42
C GLU A 50 -10.20 0.08 -1.10
N PHE A 51 -9.42 0.47 -2.09
CA PHE A 51 -9.57 1.77 -2.73
C PHE A 51 -10.49 1.76 -3.95
N SER A 52 -10.98 0.59 -4.38
CA SER A 52 -11.92 0.51 -5.48
C SER A 52 -13.25 1.19 -5.16
N GLN A 53 -13.56 1.35 -3.89
CA GLN A 53 -14.77 2.04 -3.43
C GLN A 53 -14.69 3.55 -3.69
N ASP A 54 -13.48 4.10 -3.70
CA ASP A 54 -13.27 5.53 -3.91
C ASP A 54 -13.06 5.85 -5.38
N SER A 55 -12.40 4.94 -6.09
CA SER A 55 -12.04 5.13 -7.48
C SER A 55 -11.79 3.76 -8.10
N GLN A 56 -11.98 3.66 -9.41
CA GLN A 56 -11.70 2.41 -10.10
C GLN A 56 -10.19 2.28 -10.25
N LEU A 57 -9.58 1.54 -9.34
CA LEU A 57 -8.14 1.43 -9.24
C LEU A 57 -7.67 0.09 -9.77
N GLU A 58 -6.78 0.13 -10.74
CA GLU A 58 -6.08 -1.05 -11.22
C GLU A 58 -4.59 -0.79 -11.16
N ILE A 59 -3.87 -1.69 -10.52
CA ILE A 59 -2.42 -1.57 -10.39
C ILE A 59 -1.81 -2.66 -11.28
N SER A 60 -1.17 -2.24 -12.38
CA SER A 60 -0.51 -3.18 -13.28
C SER A 60 0.74 -3.76 -12.62
N ASP A 61 1.23 -4.87 -13.14
CA ASP A 61 2.46 -5.47 -12.64
C ASP A 61 3.65 -4.51 -12.73
N GLU A 62 3.69 -3.72 -13.81
CA GLU A 62 4.75 -2.72 -13.98
C GLU A 62 4.69 -1.66 -12.89
N ASP A 63 3.50 -1.18 -12.58
CA ASP A 63 3.32 -0.18 -11.53
C ASP A 63 3.60 -0.77 -10.16
N ALA A 64 3.20 -2.02 -9.93
CA ALA A 64 3.46 -2.71 -8.67
C ALA A 64 4.97 -2.81 -8.42
N GLU A 65 5.76 -3.03 -9.45
CA GLU A 65 7.22 -3.11 -9.32
C GLU A 65 7.84 -1.78 -8.89
N LYS A 66 7.18 -0.67 -9.18
CA LYS A 66 7.65 0.66 -8.78
C LYS A 66 7.30 1.00 -7.34
N ILE A 67 6.40 0.26 -6.75
CA ILE A 67 5.98 0.48 -5.36
C ILE A 67 6.94 -0.28 -4.45
N ALA A 68 7.99 0.38 -4.00
CA ALA A 68 9.00 -0.22 -3.15
C ALA A 68 8.84 0.14 -1.68
N THR A 69 8.32 1.34 -1.39
CA THR A 69 8.13 1.81 -0.03
C THR A 69 6.66 2.13 0.23
N VAL A 70 6.32 2.34 1.50
CA VAL A 70 4.97 2.75 1.89
C VAL A 70 4.61 4.08 1.21
N GLN A 71 5.57 5.02 1.19
CA GLN A 71 5.34 6.32 0.55
C GLN A 71 5.05 6.17 -0.95
N ASP A 72 5.76 5.25 -1.63
CA ASP A 72 5.51 4.98 -3.05
C ASP A 72 4.06 4.54 -3.26
N ALA A 73 3.54 3.69 -2.38
CA ALA A 73 2.16 3.23 -2.47
C ALA A 73 1.19 4.39 -2.27
N VAL A 74 1.44 5.23 -1.27
CA VAL A 74 0.61 6.40 -0.99
C VAL A 74 0.61 7.35 -2.19
N ASP A 75 1.79 7.63 -2.73
CA ASP A 75 1.92 8.53 -3.88
C ASP A 75 1.18 7.98 -5.11
N TYR A 76 1.30 6.68 -5.35
CA TYR A 76 0.60 6.04 -6.46
C TYR A 76 -0.91 6.22 -6.33
N LEU A 77 -1.44 5.98 -5.13
CA LEU A 77 -2.88 6.11 -4.89
C LEU A 77 -3.36 7.54 -5.08
N LYS A 78 -2.60 8.50 -4.57
CA LYS A 78 -2.96 9.92 -4.73
C LYS A 78 -2.91 10.34 -6.19
N ASP A 79 -1.94 9.85 -6.95
CA ASP A 79 -1.84 10.14 -8.38
C ASP A 79 -3.03 9.58 -9.16
N HIS A 80 -3.69 8.56 -8.63
CA HIS A 80 -4.85 7.92 -9.25
C HIS A 80 -6.18 8.43 -8.70
N GLY A 81 -6.16 9.57 -8.01
CA GLY A 81 -7.38 10.22 -7.57
C GLY A 81 -7.87 9.85 -6.18
N ILE A 82 -7.11 9.04 -5.45
CA ILE A 82 -7.46 8.71 -4.07
C ILE A 82 -7.02 9.87 -3.19
N GLU A 83 -7.93 10.39 -2.38
CA GLU A 83 -7.66 11.53 -1.52
C GLU A 83 -7.82 11.20 -0.04
N ASP A 84 -7.18 11.99 0.80
CA ASP A 84 -7.38 11.90 2.25
C ASP A 84 -8.82 12.28 2.58
N LYS A 85 -9.38 11.60 3.56
CA LYS A 85 -10.77 11.85 3.99
C LYS A 85 -10.83 12.35 5.40
#